data_16966c3dd76c3e1a184744350621ad60
#
_entry.id   16966c3dd76c3e1a184744350621ad60
#
_cell.length_a   1.000
_cell.length_b   1.000
_cell.length_c   1.000
_cell.angle_alpha   90.00
_cell.angle_beta   90.00
_cell.angle_gamma   90.00
#
_symmetry.space_group_name_H-M   'P 1'
#
loop_
_entity.id
_entity.type
_entity.pdbx_description
1 polymer ?
#
loop_
_entity_poly.entity_id
_entity_poly.type
_entity_poly.pdbx_seq_one_letter_code
_entity_poly.pdbx_strand_id
1 'polypeptide(L)'
;ITAELTEEPVPNWRYWFFSFADNLSLTPEQIEKKKNSAPKGTKLYKNKILGLRGRATGLVFPNFERARHIKSKEWAGKFLNCNRKSEHFVQFTAGLDTAYSQKSPDTIAMTFYGITNHGKCVQLDERVYNNAEMQTPIAPSDTVKNFIDFLDRNRDEWGFARTAFIDSADQATITEFQKYKRQHGCVYDFANAWKKTKIIDRINLVLGWLATDCYFVLEHCKNTIAEFEIYSWREDKDNTP
;
A
#
# COMPACT_ATOMS: atom_id res chain seq x y z
N ILE A 1 -7.91 -15.83 16.23
CA ILE A 1 -8.51 -16.36 14.97
C ILE A 1 -9.80 -15.62 14.68
N THR A 2 -10.61 -15.39 15.68
CA THR A 2 -11.89 -14.70 15.53
C THR A 2 -11.75 -13.19 15.26
N ALA A 3 -10.74 -12.55 15.76
CA ALA A 3 -10.57 -11.09 15.60
C ALA A 3 -10.26 -10.66 14.15
N GLU A 4 -9.46 -11.43 13.40
CA GLU A 4 -9.15 -11.11 12.00
C GLU A 4 -10.30 -11.42 11.02
N LEU A 5 -11.26 -12.25 11.43
CA LEU A 5 -12.41 -12.62 10.60
C LEU A 5 -13.68 -11.83 10.96
N THR A 6 -13.68 -11.07 12.06
CA THR A 6 -14.84 -10.33 12.56
C THR A 6 -14.75 -8.83 12.41
N GLU A 7 -13.68 -8.31 11.81
CA GLU A 7 -13.63 -6.90 11.45
C GLU A 7 -14.56 -6.65 10.26
N GLU A 8 -15.80 -6.28 10.58
CA GLU A 8 -16.94 -5.92 9.74
C GLU A 8 -17.49 -7.05 8.87
N PRO A 9 -18.62 -7.65 9.25
CA PRO A 9 -19.30 -8.63 8.41
C PRO A 9 -19.74 -7.94 7.10
N VAL A 10 -19.17 -8.38 5.98
CA VAL A 10 -19.60 -7.92 4.66
C VAL A 10 -21.07 -8.33 4.50
N PRO A 11 -22.00 -7.38 4.19
CA PRO A 11 -23.40 -7.69 4.01
C PRO A 11 -23.58 -8.81 2.98
N ASN A 12 -24.40 -9.80 3.28
CA ASN A 12 -24.69 -10.98 2.46
C ASN A 12 -23.55 -12.01 2.34
N TRP A 13 -22.47 -11.88 3.08
CA TRP A 13 -21.42 -12.91 3.18
C TRP A 13 -21.50 -13.62 4.52
N ARG A 14 -21.40 -14.96 4.50
CA ARG A 14 -21.21 -15.78 5.69
C ARG A 14 -19.89 -16.50 5.59
N TYR A 15 -19.08 -16.40 6.63
CA TYR A 15 -17.80 -17.08 6.73
C TYR A 15 -17.98 -18.38 7.51
N TRP A 16 -17.50 -19.47 6.93
CA TRP A 16 -17.46 -20.76 7.59
C TRP A 16 -16.00 -21.15 7.76
N PHE A 17 -15.59 -21.41 8.98
CA PHE A 17 -14.25 -21.88 9.26
C PHE A 17 -14.30 -23.39 9.47
N PHE A 18 -13.51 -24.12 8.69
CA PHE A 18 -13.34 -25.56 8.82
C PHE A 18 -11.88 -25.87 9.09
N SER A 19 -11.62 -26.52 10.22
CA SER A 19 -10.31 -27.12 10.51
C SER A 19 -10.30 -28.58 10.07
N PHE A 20 -9.13 -29.18 10.10
CA PHE A 20 -9.00 -30.62 9.84
C PHE A 20 -9.79 -31.48 10.84
N ALA A 21 -10.00 -30.97 12.05
CA ALA A 21 -10.76 -31.64 13.10
C ALA A 21 -12.28 -31.67 12.83
N ASP A 22 -12.78 -30.79 11.97
CA ASP A 22 -14.21 -30.72 11.63
C ASP A 22 -14.59 -31.65 10.47
N ASN A 23 -13.61 -32.37 9.91
CA ASN A 23 -13.86 -33.32 8.83
C ASN A 23 -14.38 -34.68 9.38
N LEU A 24 -15.70 -34.85 9.34
CA LEU A 24 -16.38 -36.05 9.82
C LEU A 24 -16.00 -37.33 9.06
N SER A 25 -15.36 -37.24 7.91
CA SER A 25 -14.90 -38.38 7.13
C SER A 25 -13.56 -38.95 7.60
N LEU A 26 -12.90 -38.31 8.56
CA LEU A 26 -11.60 -38.75 9.08
C LEU A 26 -11.75 -39.34 10.48
N THR A 27 -11.05 -40.44 10.70
CA THR A 27 -10.94 -41.00 12.05
C THR A 27 -10.02 -40.17 12.94
N PRO A 28 -10.14 -40.20 14.27
CA PRO A 28 -9.24 -39.52 15.19
C PRO A 28 -7.76 -39.84 14.93
N GLU A 29 -7.45 -41.09 14.60
CA GLU A 29 -6.09 -41.52 14.29
C GLU A 29 -5.55 -40.90 13.00
N GLN A 30 -6.41 -40.75 11.97
CA GLN A 30 -6.05 -40.09 10.73
C GLN A 30 -5.82 -38.60 10.94
N ILE A 31 -6.63 -37.96 11.79
CA ILE A 31 -6.47 -36.56 12.17
C ILE A 31 -5.12 -36.35 12.87
N GLU A 32 -4.78 -37.20 13.85
CA GLU A 32 -3.48 -37.11 14.54
C GLU A 32 -2.30 -37.38 13.61
N LYS A 33 -2.37 -38.38 12.74
CA LYS A 33 -1.35 -38.62 11.73
C LYS A 33 -1.13 -37.41 10.82
N LYS A 34 -2.20 -36.72 10.43
CA LYS A 34 -2.13 -35.51 9.62
C LYS A 34 -1.57 -34.35 10.42
N LYS A 35 -1.96 -34.12 11.68
CA LYS A 35 -1.38 -33.10 12.54
C LYS A 35 0.13 -33.29 12.72
N ASN A 36 0.59 -34.50 12.79
CA ASN A 36 2.00 -34.84 12.94
C ASN A 36 2.78 -34.82 11.61
N SER A 37 2.09 -34.70 10.46
CA SER A 37 2.76 -34.63 9.14
C SER A 37 3.41 -33.28 8.83
N ALA A 38 3.18 -32.26 9.63
CA ALA A 38 3.78 -30.94 9.49
C ALA A 38 4.33 -30.46 10.83
N PRO A 39 5.55 -29.93 10.91
CA PRO A 39 6.11 -29.41 12.15
C PRO A 39 5.23 -28.30 12.73
N LYS A 40 4.91 -28.39 14.02
CA LYS A 40 4.14 -27.35 14.73
C LYS A 40 4.84 -26.01 14.64
N GLY A 41 4.09 -24.93 14.46
CA GLY A 41 4.64 -23.57 14.33
C GLY A 41 5.04 -23.17 12.90
N THR A 42 5.13 -24.11 11.96
CA THR A 42 5.41 -23.79 10.56
C THR A 42 4.18 -23.26 9.84
N LYS A 43 4.40 -22.52 8.74
CA LYS A 43 3.36 -22.06 7.84
C LYS A 43 2.54 -23.24 7.29
N LEU A 44 3.23 -24.35 6.96
CA LEU A 44 2.58 -25.56 6.47
C LEU A 44 1.56 -26.09 7.49
N TYR A 45 1.92 -26.11 8.78
CA TYR A 45 1.05 -26.51 9.86
C TYR A 45 -0.15 -25.56 10.00
N LYS A 46 0.12 -24.23 9.99
CA LYS A 46 -0.95 -23.21 10.06
C LYS A 46 -1.93 -23.33 8.90
N ASN A 47 -1.44 -23.42 7.68
CA ASN A 47 -2.31 -23.46 6.49
C ASN A 47 -3.03 -24.79 6.32
N LYS A 48 -2.30 -25.92 6.40
CA LYS A 48 -2.87 -27.24 6.07
C LYS A 48 -3.58 -27.92 7.24
N ILE A 49 -3.13 -27.64 8.47
CA ILE A 49 -3.68 -28.31 9.65
C ILE A 49 -4.68 -27.42 10.37
N LEU A 50 -4.34 -26.16 10.59
CA LEU A 50 -5.21 -25.23 11.32
C LEU A 50 -6.20 -24.49 10.42
N GLY A 51 -6.08 -24.60 9.09
CA GLY A 51 -6.90 -23.84 8.14
C GLY A 51 -6.68 -22.32 8.21
N LEU A 52 -5.65 -21.89 8.92
CA LEU A 52 -5.32 -20.48 9.07
C LEU A 52 -4.59 -19.98 7.83
N ARG A 53 -5.00 -18.86 7.28
CA ARG A 53 -4.19 -18.17 6.28
C ARG A 53 -2.87 -17.74 6.93
N GLY A 54 -1.79 -18.44 6.61
CA GLY A 54 -0.46 -17.96 6.93
C GLY A 54 -0.09 -16.83 5.98
N ARG A 55 0.65 -15.84 6.46
CA ARG A 55 1.30 -14.87 5.56
C ARG A 55 2.07 -15.64 4.48
N ALA A 56 1.99 -15.17 3.22
CA ALA A 56 2.70 -15.80 2.13
C ALA A 56 4.21 -15.91 2.45
N THR A 57 4.83 -17.06 2.24
CA THR A 57 6.30 -17.18 2.30
C THR A 57 6.84 -16.38 1.14
N GLY A 58 7.87 -15.55 1.42
CA GLY A 58 8.44 -14.71 0.39
C GLY A 58 7.82 -13.32 0.28
N LEU A 59 7.07 -12.85 1.28
CA LEU A 59 6.66 -11.45 1.32
C LEU A 59 7.86 -10.51 1.26
N VAL A 60 7.73 -9.45 0.47
CA VAL A 60 8.72 -8.38 0.37
C VAL A 60 8.77 -7.58 1.68
N PHE A 61 7.62 -7.36 2.33
CA PHE A 61 7.50 -6.59 3.57
C PHE A 61 6.95 -7.44 4.73
N PRO A 62 7.68 -8.48 5.20
CA PRO A 62 7.17 -9.40 6.22
C PRO A 62 6.98 -8.75 7.60
N ASN A 63 7.61 -7.62 7.85
CA ASN A 63 7.54 -6.85 9.09
C ASN A 63 6.44 -5.78 9.11
N PHE A 64 5.62 -5.67 8.04
CA PHE A 64 4.43 -4.84 8.07
C PHE A 64 3.37 -5.48 8.97
N GLU A 65 2.93 -4.76 9.99
CA GLU A 65 1.94 -5.20 10.97
C GLU A 65 0.82 -4.17 11.10
N ARG A 66 -0.44 -4.59 10.90
CA ARG A 66 -1.61 -3.68 10.97
C ARG A 66 -1.65 -2.87 12.26
N ALA A 67 -1.51 -3.53 13.41
CA ALA A 67 -1.59 -2.89 14.72
C ALA A 67 -0.51 -1.82 14.95
N ARG A 68 0.66 -1.98 14.32
CA ARG A 68 1.79 -1.05 14.47
C ARG A 68 1.78 0.06 13.43
N HIS A 69 1.53 -0.27 12.17
CA HIS A 69 1.82 0.61 11.05
C HIS A 69 0.58 1.28 10.45
N ILE A 70 -0.63 0.79 10.74
CA ILE A 70 -1.86 1.47 10.33
C ILE A 70 -2.31 2.42 11.43
N LYS A 71 -2.62 3.65 11.03
CA LYS A 71 -3.03 4.71 11.94
C LYS A 71 -4.29 5.42 11.46
N SER A 72 -5.03 5.98 12.41
CA SER A 72 -6.21 6.77 12.08
C SER A 72 -5.84 8.18 11.59
N LYS A 73 -6.78 8.84 10.96
CA LYS A 73 -6.65 10.22 10.51
C LYS A 73 -6.41 11.20 11.66
N GLU A 74 -7.08 10.98 12.80
CA GLU A 74 -6.93 11.80 14.02
C GLU A 74 -5.52 11.66 14.61
N TRP A 75 -4.90 10.46 14.50
CA TRP A 75 -3.53 10.28 14.94
C TRP A 75 -2.57 11.14 14.10
N ALA A 76 -2.72 11.18 12.78
CA ALA A 76 -1.90 12.00 11.89
C ALA A 76 -2.19 13.50 12.06
N GLY A 77 -3.45 13.87 12.32
CA GLY A 77 -3.88 15.25 12.57
C GLY A 77 -3.13 15.92 13.72
N LYS A 78 -2.61 15.15 14.68
CA LYS A 78 -1.78 15.68 15.78
C LYS A 78 -0.48 16.33 15.28
N PHE A 79 0.02 15.92 14.13
CA PHE A 79 1.26 16.45 13.53
C PHE A 79 1.05 17.72 12.71
N LEU A 80 -0.20 18.17 12.52
CA LEU A 80 -0.52 19.45 11.90
C LEU A 80 -0.26 20.64 12.84
N ASN A 81 -0.16 20.37 14.14
CA ASN A 81 0.04 21.40 15.13
C ASN A 81 1.51 21.87 15.13
N CYS A 82 1.75 23.04 14.55
CA CYS A 82 3.09 23.63 14.36
C CYS A 82 3.76 24.14 15.66
N ASN A 83 3.52 23.51 16.80
CA ASN A 83 4.33 23.78 17.96
C ASN A 83 5.73 23.21 17.76
N ARG A 84 6.74 24.08 17.56
CA ARG A 84 8.14 23.69 17.29
C ARG A 84 8.76 22.77 18.35
N LYS A 85 8.16 22.67 19.53
CA LYS A 85 8.59 21.78 20.61
C LYS A 85 8.03 20.38 20.53
N SER A 86 7.05 20.13 19.67
CA SER A 86 6.41 18.83 19.47
C SER A 86 6.70 18.25 18.08
N GLU A 87 6.45 16.97 17.92
CA GLU A 87 6.52 16.34 16.60
C GLU A 87 5.46 16.94 15.68
N HIS A 88 5.86 17.33 14.48
CA HIS A 88 4.99 17.95 13.47
C HIS A 88 5.48 17.66 12.05
N PHE A 89 4.61 17.77 11.07
CA PHE A 89 5.00 17.66 9.67
C PHE A 89 5.87 18.83 9.24
N VAL A 90 7.00 18.52 8.60
CA VAL A 90 7.94 19.51 8.04
C VAL A 90 7.96 19.50 6.53
N GLN A 91 7.49 18.43 5.90
CA GLN A 91 7.48 18.28 4.45
C GLN A 91 6.32 17.42 4.00
N PHE A 92 5.73 17.78 2.86
CA PHE A 92 4.77 16.95 2.13
C PHE A 92 5.31 16.64 0.73
N THR A 93 4.95 15.48 0.22
CA THR A 93 5.31 15.05 -1.13
C THR A 93 4.24 14.12 -1.68
N ALA A 94 4.20 13.99 -2.99
CA ALA A 94 3.27 13.09 -3.66
C ALA A 94 3.96 12.27 -4.74
N GLY A 95 3.39 11.12 -5.05
CA GLY A 95 3.82 10.23 -6.12
C GLY A 95 2.68 9.91 -7.07
N LEU A 96 3.02 9.81 -8.35
CA LEU A 96 2.12 9.30 -9.39
C LEU A 96 2.83 8.19 -10.15
N ASP A 97 2.26 7.02 -10.11
CA ASP A 97 2.60 5.89 -10.99
C ASP A 97 1.50 5.71 -12.03
N THR A 98 1.88 5.50 -13.29
CA THR A 98 0.95 5.46 -14.41
C THR A 98 1.06 4.16 -15.17
N ALA A 99 -0.08 3.50 -15.33
CA ALA A 99 -0.23 2.34 -16.20
C ALA A 99 -1.55 2.42 -16.93
N TYR A 100 -1.48 2.59 -18.25
CA TYR A 100 -2.66 2.80 -19.12
C TYR A 100 -3.12 1.53 -19.83
N SER A 101 -2.53 0.38 -19.55
CA SER A 101 -2.89 -0.87 -20.21
C SER A 101 -4.29 -1.33 -19.78
N GLN A 102 -5.15 -1.63 -20.75
CA GLN A 102 -6.43 -2.28 -20.51
C GLN A 102 -6.31 -3.81 -20.30
N LYS A 103 -5.15 -4.37 -20.64
CA LYS A 103 -4.88 -5.82 -20.57
C LYS A 103 -4.08 -6.23 -19.35
N SER A 104 -3.49 -5.28 -18.67
CA SER A 104 -2.71 -5.48 -17.46
C SER A 104 -3.54 -5.11 -16.23
N PRO A 105 -3.40 -5.81 -15.11
CA PRO A 105 -3.96 -5.39 -13.82
C PRO A 105 -3.28 -4.13 -13.25
N ASP A 106 -2.32 -3.55 -13.98
CA ASP A 106 -1.60 -2.36 -13.56
C ASP A 106 -2.56 -1.17 -13.41
N THR A 107 -2.36 -0.39 -12.39
CA THR A 107 -3.22 0.71 -11.97
C THR A 107 -2.51 2.05 -12.09
N ILE A 108 -3.31 3.12 -12.26
CA ILE A 108 -2.82 4.48 -12.03
C ILE A 108 -2.93 4.74 -10.53
N ALA A 109 -1.80 4.92 -9.87
CA ALA A 109 -1.74 5.12 -8.42
C ALA A 109 -1.22 6.51 -8.07
N MET A 110 -1.95 7.21 -7.21
CA MET A 110 -1.60 8.51 -6.65
C MET A 110 -1.44 8.34 -5.15
N THR A 111 -0.35 8.84 -4.60
CA THR A 111 -0.05 8.74 -3.17
C THR A 111 0.40 10.09 -2.62
N PHE A 112 0.03 10.37 -1.37
CA PHE A 112 0.41 11.60 -0.67
C PHE A 112 1.03 11.28 0.68
N TYR A 113 2.16 11.91 0.98
CA TYR A 113 2.95 11.66 2.17
C TYR A 113 3.25 12.92 2.96
N GLY A 114 3.28 12.77 4.28
CA GLY A 114 3.83 13.74 5.20
C GLY A 114 5.06 13.19 5.93
N ILE A 115 6.08 14.02 6.09
CA ILE A 115 7.30 13.68 6.80
C ILE A 115 7.39 14.55 8.04
N THR A 116 7.59 13.94 9.22
CA THR A 116 7.73 14.69 10.47
C THR A 116 9.18 15.09 10.74
N ASN A 117 9.36 16.08 11.61
CA ASN A 117 10.68 16.52 12.10
C ASN A 117 11.44 15.43 12.87
N HIS A 118 10.76 14.35 13.29
CA HIS A 118 11.39 13.17 13.91
C HIS A 118 11.63 12.03 12.91
N GLY A 119 11.43 12.27 11.61
CA GLY A 119 11.73 11.31 10.56
C GLY A 119 10.66 10.26 10.31
N LYS A 120 9.44 10.43 10.83
CA LYS A 120 8.33 9.56 10.45
C LYS A 120 7.82 9.93 9.06
N CYS A 121 7.63 8.92 8.21
CA CYS A 121 6.99 9.02 6.92
C CYS A 121 5.57 8.44 7.05
N VAL A 122 4.58 9.24 6.79
CA VAL A 122 3.16 8.85 6.90
C VAL A 122 2.51 8.97 5.54
N GLN A 123 1.99 7.86 5.01
CA GLN A 123 1.12 7.92 3.85
C GLN A 123 -0.24 8.42 4.29
N LEU A 124 -0.58 9.62 3.84
CA LEU A 124 -1.75 10.38 4.29
C LEU A 124 -2.97 10.15 3.39
N ASP A 125 -2.76 9.86 2.11
CA ASP A 125 -3.85 9.62 1.17
C ASP A 125 -3.38 8.78 -0.01
N GLU A 126 -4.35 8.13 -0.67
CA GLU A 126 -4.16 7.45 -1.93
C GLU A 126 -5.39 7.59 -2.84
N ARG A 127 -5.15 7.50 -4.14
CA ARG A 127 -6.20 7.31 -5.13
C ARG A 127 -5.69 6.34 -6.20
N VAL A 128 -6.45 5.30 -6.46
CA VAL A 128 -6.06 4.24 -7.39
C VAL A 128 -7.16 4.06 -8.43
N TYR A 129 -6.77 3.96 -9.70
CA TYR A 129 -7.68 3.69 -10.82
C TYR A 129 -7.20 2.46 -11.57
N ASN A 130 -8.09 1.51 -11.76
CA ASN A 130 -7.86 0.33 -12.59
C ASN A 130 -8.56 0.48 -13.93
N ASN A 131 -7.82 0.77 -14.99
CA ASN A 131 -8.39 0.95 -16.32
C ASN A 131 -9.04 -0.32 -16.90
N ALA A 132 -8.64 -1.50 -16.42
CA ALA A 132 -9.25 -2.76 -16.85
C ALA A 132 -10.68 -2.94 -16.29
N GLU A 133 -11.01 -2.29 -15.18
CA GLU A 133 -12.32 -2.35 -14.52
C GLU A 133 -13.23 -1.17 -14.93
N MET A 134 -12.69 -0.17 -15.60
CA MET A 134 -13.43 1.03 -16.00
C MET A 134 -14.10 0.86 -17.34
N GLN A 135 -15.34 1.36 -17.48
CA GLN A 135 -16.04 1.39 -18.76
C GLN A 135 -15.31 2.26 -19.81
N THR A 136 -14.74 3.37 -19.35
CA THR A 136 -13.94 4.28 -20.17
C THR A 136 -12.58 4.45 -19.51
N PRO A 137 -11.48 4.04 -20.17
CA PRO A 137 -10.15 4.20 -19.63
C PRO A 137 -9.78 5.67 -19.40
N ILE A 138 -9.05 5.94 -18.34
CA ILE A 138 -8.53 7.28 -18.07
C ILE A 138 -7.41 7.60 -19.05
N ALA A 139 -7.53 8.74 -19.74
CA ALA A 139 -6.50 9.25 -20.63
C ALA A 139 -5.41 10.02 -19.84
N PRO A 140 -4.21 10.22 -20.42
CA PRO A 140 -3.15 11.03 -19.79
C PRO A 140 -3.61 12.43 -19.38
N SER A 141 -4.44 13.10 -20.18
CA SER A 141 -5.01 14.42 -19.87
C SER A 141 -5.92 14.41 -18.64
N ASP A 142 -6.70 13.34 -18.47
CA ASP A 142 -7.58 13.18 -17.32
C ASP A 142 -6.79 12.80 -16.07
N THR A 143 -5.71 12.02 -16.25
CA THR A 143 -4.78 11.72 -15.15
C THR A 143 -4.17 13.00 -14.59
N VAL A 144 -3.77 13.95 -15.44
CA VAL A 144 -3.24 15.24 -15.01
C VAL A 144 -4.27 16.00 -14.17
N LYS A 145 -5.51 16.14 -14.64
CA LYS A 145 -6.57 16.81 -13.91
C LYS A 145 -6.85 16.12 -12.56
N ASN A 146 -7.02 14.81 -12.57
CA ASN A 146 -7.28 14.02 -11.37
C ASN A 146 -6.14 14.12 -10.35
N PHE A 147 -4.88 14.21 -10.81
CA PHE A 147 -3.74 14.36 -9.92
C PHE A 147 -3.65 15.76 -9.33
N ILE A 148 -3.95 16.82 -10.11
CA ILE A 148 -4.03 18.18 -9.59
C ILE A 148 -5.13 18.29 -8.54
N ASP A 149 -6.34 17.76 -8.80
CA ASP A 149 -7.44 17.73 -7.83
C ASP A 149 -7.06 16.95 -6.57
N PHE A 150 -6.33 15.84 -6.72
CA PHE A 150 -5.81 15.07 -5.60
C PHE A 150 -4.81 15.88 -4.75
N LEU A 151 -3.90 16.61 -5.39
CA LEU A 151 -2.93 17.48 -4.71
C LEU A 151 -3.61 18.65 -4.01
N ASP A 152 -4.58 19.32 -4.66
CA ASP A 152 -5.31 20.45 -4.09
C ASP A 152 -6.12 20.03 -2.86
N ARG A 153 -6.82 18.90 -2.93
CA ARG A 153 -7.56 18.35 -1.77
C ARG A 153 -6.61 18.05 -0.61
N ASN A 154 -5.48 17.41 -0.87
CA ASN A 154 -4.51 17.08 0.17
C ASN A 154 -3.78 18.31 0.71
N ARG A 155 -3.57 19.35 -0.12
CA ARG A 155 -3.05 20.64 0.34
C ARG A 155 -3.98 21.28 1.36
N ASP A 156 -5.28 21.29 1.08
CA ASP A 156 -6.27 21.94 1.93
C ASP A 156 -6.47 21.18 3.25
N GLU A 157 -6.25 19.86 3.23
CA GLU A 157 -6.42 19.01 4.41
C GLU A 157 -5.14 18.88 5.25
N TRP A 158 -4.01 18.65 4.62
CA TRP A 158 -2.75 18.28 5.28
C TRP A 158 -1.68 19.36 5.15
N GLY A 159 -1.45 19.86 3.94
CA GLY A 159 -0.43 20.85 3.67
C GLY A 159 0.15 20.75 2.26
N PHE A 160 1.01 21.69 1.92
CA PHE A 160 1.48 21.89 0.56
C PHE A 160 2.63 20.97 0.17
N ALA A 161 2.38 20.03 -0.74
CA ALA A 161 3.42 19.25 -1.41
C ALA A 161 3.97 20.02 -2.62
N ARG A 162 5.03 20.80 -2.42
CA ARG A 162 5.60 21.60 -3.50
C ARG A 162 6.03 20.75 -4.70
N THR A 163 6.69 19.60 -4.44
CA THR A 163 7.19 18.70 -5.47
C THR A 163 6.42 17.39 -5.45
N ALA A 164 5.88 17.02 -6.60
CA ALA A 164 5.28 15.72 -6.86
C ALA A 164 6.15 14.92 -7.85
N PHE A 165 6.34 13.65 -7.57
CA PHE A 165 7.17 12.75 -8.37
C PHE A 165 6.31 11.89 -9.29
N ILE A 166 6.65 11.89 -10.58
CA ILE A 166 5.92 11.15 -11.62
C ILE A 166 6.84 10.05 -12.16
N ASP A 167 6.26 8.89 -12.48
CA ASP A 167 7.02 7.85 -13.18
C ASP A 167 7.57 8.38 -14.51
N SER A 168 8.88 8.37 -14.64
CA SER A 168 9.60 8.91 -15.81
C SER A 168 9.46 8.03 -17.07
N ALA A 169 8.88 6.84 -16.99
CA ALA A 169 8.67 5.98 -18.15
C ALA A 169 7.55 6.49 -19.07
N ASP A 170 6.60 7.27 -18.54
CA ASP A 170 5.45 7.77 -19.27
C ASP A 170 5.66 9.20 -19.78
N GLN A 171 6.25 9.33 -20.96
CA GLN A 171 6.50 10.62 -21.61
C GLN A 171 5.21 11.34 -22.05
N ALA A 172 4.13 10.61 -22.32
CA ALA A 172 2.86 11.20 -22.71
C ALA A 172 2.26 12.00 -21.55
N THR A 173 2.18 11.40 -20.37
CA THR A 173 1.70 12.09 -19.16
C THR A 173 2.58 13.26 -18.77
N ILE A 174 3.90 13.13 -18.85
CA ILE A 174 4.83 14.26 -18.59
C ILE A 174 4.55 15.43 -19.54
N THR A 175 4.32 15.14 -20.83
CA THR A 175 3.99 16.17 -21.81
C THR A 175 2.68 16.87 -21.46
N GLU A 176 1.66 16.12 -21.05
CA GLU A 176 0.37 16.69 -20.64
C GLU A 176 0.49 17.56 -19.37
N PHE A 177 1.31 17.19 -18.39
CA PHE A 177 1.61 18.05 -17.23
C PHE A 177 2.28 19.37 -17.66
N GLN A 178 3.20 19.31 -18.61
CA GLN A 178 3.85 20.53 -19.14
C GLN A 178 2.86 21.44 -19.89
N LYS A 179 1.92 20.86 -20.67
CA LYS A 179 0.85 21.61 -21.32
C LYS A 179 -0.09 22.24 -20.29
N TYR A 180 -0.54 21.46 -19.30
CA TYR A 180 -1.41 21.96 -18.24
C TYR A 180 -0.76 23.14 -17.51
N LYS A 181 0.51 23.01 -17.11
CA LYS A 181 1.26 24.07 -16.42
C LYS A 181 1.33 25.36 -17.25
N ARG A 182 1.52 25.25 -18.57
CA ARG A 182 1.58 26.41 -19.48
C ARG A 182 0.21 27.07 -19.69
N GLN A 183 -0.86 26.28 -19.74
CA GLN A 183 -2.20 26.78 -20.06
C GLN A 183 -2.94 27.36 -18.86
N HIS A 184 -2.78 26.75 -17.70
CA HIS A 184 -3.58 27.06 -16.51
C HIS A 184 -2.76 27.67 -15.36
N GLY A 185 -1.44 27.65 -15.44
CA GLY A 185 -0.58 27.92 -14.31
C GLY A 185 -0.72 26.79 -13.25
N CYS A 186 0.38 26.41 -12.61
CA CYS A 186 0.34 25.38 -11.60
C CYS A 186 1.38 25.67 -10.51
N VAL A 187 0.96 25.61 -9.26
CA VAL A 187 1.84 25.88 -8.12
C VAL A 187 2.74 24.70 -7.76
N TYR A 188 2.45 23.53 -8.32
CA TYR A 188 3.21 22.30 -8.09
C TYR A 188 4.37 22.18 -9.06
N ASP A 189 5.49 21.65 -8.56
CA ASP A 189 6.63 21.24 -9.37
C ASP A 189 6.56 19.74 -9.59
N PHE A 190 6.63 19.33 -10.87
CA PHE A 190 6.60 17.92 -11.25
C PHE A 190 8.02 17.47 -11.58
N ALA A 191 8.50 16.47 -10.86
CA ALA A 191 9.83 15.91 -11.04
C ALA A 191 9.73 14.43 -11.42
N ASN A 192 10.69 13.97 -12.21
CA ASN A 192 10.80 12.54 -12.51
C ASN A 192 11.16 11.75 -11.25
N ALA A 193 10.48 10.63 -11.04
CA ALA A 193 10.85 9.71 -9.98
C ALA A 193 12.29 9.20 -10.18
N TRP A 194 13.06 9.19 -9.09
CA TRP A 194 14.45 8.77 -9.11
C TRP A 194 14.56 7.26 -9.29
N LYS A 195 15.04 6.82 -10.46
CA LYS A 195 15.16 5.39 -10.81
C LYS A 195 16.59 4.83 -10.77
N LYS A 196 17.60 5.65 -10.42
CA LYS A 196 18.99 5.19 -10.38
C LYS A 196 19.30 4.27 -9.16
N THR A 197 18.52 4.37 -8.11
CA THR A 197 18.63 3.48 -6.96
C THR A 197 18.01 2.12 -7.31
N LYS A 198 18.70 1.02 -7.03
CA LYS A 198 18.18 -0.33 -7.25
C LYS A 198 16.88 -0.56 -6.47
N ILE A 199 15.98 -1.34 -7.01
CA ILE A 199 14.70 -1.68 -6.36
C ILE A 199 14.94 -2.27 -4.97
N ILE A 200 15.89 -3.20 -4.85
CA ILE A 200 16.22 -3.83 -3.58
C ILE A 200 16.64 -2.82 -2.49
N ASP A 201 17.38 -1.79 -2.85
CA ASP A 201 17.83 -0.77 -1.88
C ASP A 201 16.65 0.08 -1.39
N ARG A 202 15.68 0.36 -2.28
CA ARG A 202 14.44 1.07 -1.91
C ARG A 202 13.55 0.21 -1.01
N ILE A 203 13.45 -1.09 -1.30
CA ILE A 203 12.75 -2.06 -0.45
C ILE A 203 13.40 -2.12 0.94
N ASN A 204 14.73 -2.25 1.00
CA ASN A 204 15.47 -2.28 2.26
C ASN A 204 15.29 -1.00 3.09
N LEU A 205 15.18 0.15 2.44
CA LEU A 205 14.88 1.41 3.12
C LEU A 205 13.50 1.37 3.81
N VAL A 206 12.47 0.92 3.09
CA VAL A 206 11.12 0.80 3.65
C VAL A 206 11.07 -0.26 4.76
N LEU A 207 11.75 -1.39 4.58
CA LEU A 207 11.90 -2.42 5.62
C LEU A 207 12.54 -1.85 6.90
N GLY A 208 13.58 -1.03 6.74
CA GLY A 208 14.23 -0.34 7.86
C GLY A 208 13.27 0.63 8.57
N TRP A 209 12.49 1.41 7.84
CA TRP A 209 11.50 2.31 8.41
C TRP A 209 10.35 1.58 9.12
N LEU A 210 9.88 0.46 8.56
CA LEU A 210 8.90 -0.39 9.22
C LEU A 210 9.47 -1.00 10.52
N ALA A 211 10.71 -1.46 10.51
CA ALA A 211 11.34 -2.05 11.68
C ALA A 211 11.54 -1.07 12.84
N THR A 212 11.70 0.22 12.53
CA THR A 212 11.93 1.30 13.50
C THR A 212 10.69 2.14 13.80
N ASP A 213 9.50 1.72 13.38
CA ASP A 213 8.25 2.47 13.52
C ASP A 213 8.33 3.90 12.96
N CYS A 214 9.00 4.03 11.80
CA CYS A 214 9.14 5.30 11.08
C CYS A 214 8.30 5.36 9.80
N TYR A 215 7.57 4.30 9.41
CA TYR A 215 6.65 4.29 8.28
C TYR A 215 5.25 3.90 8.72
N PHE A 216 4.28 4.74 8.35
CA PHE A 216 2.88 4.54 8.71
C PHE A 216 1.99 4.78 7.49
N VAL A 217 0.82 4.13 7.50
CA VAL A 217 -0.21 4.26 6.47
C VAL A 217 -1.53 4.58 7.16
N LEU A 218 -2.29 5.54 6.65
CA LEU A 218 -3.61 5.80 7.19
C LEU A 218 -4.60 4.72 6.77
N GLU A 219 -5.53 4.40 7.66
CA GLU A 219 -6.49 3.30 7.55
C GLU A 219 -7.37 3.33 6.30
N HIS A 220 -7.57 4.51 5.70
CA HIS A 220 -8.32 4.64 4.45
C HIS A 220 -7.50 4.35 3.20
N CYS A 221 -6.17 4.25 3.28
CA CYS A 221 -5.29 3.83 2.18
C CYS A 221 -5.35 2.31 1.99
N LYS A 222 -6.51 1.80 1.57
CA LYS A 222 -6.81 0.36 1.53
C LYS A 222 -5.97 -0.41 0.50
N ASN A 223 -5.67 0.22 -0.65
CA ASN A 223 -4.86 -0.42 -1.69
C ASN A 223 -3.42 -0.61 -1.23
N THR A 224 -2.79 0.43 -0.68
CA THR A 224 -1.44 0.34 -0.11
C THR A 224 -1.35 -0.71 0.99
N ILE A 225 -2.35 -0.76 1.89
CA ILE A 225 -2.39 -1.75 2.96
C ILE A 225 -2.47 -3.17 2.38
N ALA A 226 -3.37 -3.39 1.40
CA ALA A 226 -3.51 -4.68 0.74
C ALA A 226 -2.21 -5.12 0.05
N GLU A 227 -1.55 -4.19 -0.67
CA GLU A 227 -0.27 -4.45 -1.33
C GLU A 227 0.82 -4.86 -0.33
N PHE A 228 0.98 -4.18 0.80
CA PHE A 228 1.94 -4.57 1.83
C PHE A 228 1.73 -5.99 2.36
N GLU A 229 0.50 -6.47 2.34
CA GLU A 229 0.14 -7.79 2.86
C GLU A 229 0.34 -8.93 1.88
N ILE A 230 0.31 -8.65 0.56
CA ILE A 230 0.36 -9.67 -0.49
C ILE A 230 1.64 -9.62 -1.34
N TYR A 231 2.33 -8.47 -1.38
CA TYR A 231 3.47 -8.27 -2.25
C TYR A 231 4.60 -9.22 -1.91
N SER A 232 4.93 -10.09 -2.85
CA SER A 232 5.85 -11.22 -2.63
C SER A 232 6.92 -11.29 -3.72
N TRP A 233 8.07 -11.87 -3.35
CA TRP A 233 9.13 -12.16 -4.30
C TRP A 233 8.65 -13.18 -5.34
N ARG A 234 9.10 -13.01 -6.57
CA ARG A 234 8.88 -14.02 -7.61
C ARG A 234 9.77 -15.23 -7.35
N GLU A 235 9.20 -16.44 -7.50
CA GLU A 235 9.93 -17.69 -7.27
C GLU A 235 10.99 -17.96 -8.38
N ASP A 236 10.79 -17.38 -9.58
CA ASP A 236 11.60 -17.62 -10.78
C ASP A 236 12.74 -16.60 -10.99
N LYS A 237 12.81 -15.57 -10.14
CA LYS A 237 13.83 -14.52 -10.25
C LYS A 237 14.35 -14.10 -8.89
N ASP A 238 15.61 -14.40 -8.63
CA ASP A 238 16.31 -13.91 -7.45
C ASP A 238 16.28 -12.36 -7.42
N ASN A 239 15.79 -11.80 -6.31
CA ASN A 239 15.76 -10.36 -6.02
C ASN A 239 14.86 -9.50 -6.94
N THR A 240 13.83 -10.07 -7.57
CA THR A 240 12.79 -9.31 -8.27
C THR A 240 11.46 -9.58 -7.58
N PRO A 241 10.79 -8.55 -7.05
CA PRO A 241 9.46 -8.68 -6.49
C PRO A 241 8.38 -8.84 -7.55
#